data_5db0f4cf44d03b53bb757ad1eef69a43
#
_entry.id   5db0f4cf44d03b53bb757ad1eef69a43
#
_cell.length_a   1.000
_cell.length_b   1.000
_cell.length_c   1.000
_cell.angle_alpha   90.00
_cell.angle_beta   90.00
_cell.angle_gamma   90.00
#
_symmetry.space_group_name_H-M   'P 1'
#
loop_
_entity.id
_entity.type
_entity.pdbx_description
1 polymer ?
#
loop_
_entity_poly.entity_id
_entity_poly.type
_entity_poly.pdbx_seq_one_letter_code
_entity_poly.pdbx_strand_id
1 'polypeptide(L)'
;MLIFKSKESIGILFGIFAYLSFSILDTIQKTLIIHHSVFQLLLFKYFFVLMLSLFESKRKNNYLFYKSKNIKSQIFRSLLSVMESGCFVLSFKYLSLANAHSIGSLAPVIVVALSAIILKEKVSVKTWIAIFIGFVGVLIILRPTSSIYEPKALL
;
A
#
# COMPACT_ATOMS: atom_id res chain seq x y z
N MET A 1 3.72 -32.87 -6.58
CA MET A 1 2.70 -32.49 -7.58
C MET A 1 1.27 -32.42 -7.04
N LEU A 2 1.05 -32.34 -5.72
CA LEU A 2 -0.28 -32.32 -5.06
C LEU A 2 -0.66 -30.99 -4.42
N ILE A 3 0.20 -29.95 -4.49
CA ILE A 3 0.00 -28.67 -3.80
C ILE A 3 -0.98 -27.72 -4.55
N PHE A 4 -1.21 -27.96 -5.84
CA PHE A 4 -1.96 -27.02 -6.69
C PHE A 4 -3.44 -27.35 -6.90
N LYS A 5 -4.03 -28.28 -6.12
CA LYS A 5 -5.39 -28.76 -6.36
C LYS A 5 -6.47 -28.09 -5.49
N SER A 6 -6.13 -27.26 -4.51
CA SER A 6 -7.10 -26.53 -3.71
C SER A 6 -7.23 -25.08 -4.17
N LYS A 7 -8.43 -24.51 -4.13
CA LYS A 7 -8.70 -23.09 -4.43
C LYS A 7 -7.83 -22.16 -3.57
N GLU A 8 -7.47 -22.58 -2.38
CA GLU A 8 -6.60 -21.88 -1.43
C GLU A 8 -5.16 -21.78 -1.95
N SER A 9 -4.60 -22.86 -2.50
CA SER A 9 -3.26 -22.89 -3.06
C SER A 9 -3.12 -21.97 -4.29
N ILE A 10 -4.17 -21.90 -5.10
CA ILE A 10 -4.22 -20.97 -6.24
C ILE A 10 -4.25 -19.52 -5.73
N GLY A 11 -5.02 -19.23 -4.68
CA GLY A 11 -5.04 -17.91 -4.04
C GLY A 11 -3.69 -17.49 -3.50
N ILE A 12 -2.97 -18.40 -2.84
CA ILE A 12 -1.61 -18.16 -2.33
C ILE A 12 -0.65 -17.85 -3.47
N LEU A 13 -0.71 -18.62 -4.57
CA LEU A 13 0.13 -18.40 -5.74
C LEU A 13 -0.10 -17.00 -6.35
N PHE A 14 -1.36 -16.60 -6.53
CA PHE A 14 -1.69 -15.25 -7.00
C PHE A 14 -1.21 -14.18 -6.04
N GLY A 15 -1.29 -14.42 -4.73
CA GLY A 15 -0.74 -13.51 -3.71
C GLY A 15 0.77 -13.31 -3.88
N ILE A 16 1.52 -14.40 -4.04
CA ILE A 16 2.98 -14.33 -4.26
C ILE A 16 3.31 -13.53 -5.53
N PHE A 17 2.61 -13.81 -6.64
CA PHE A 17 2.80 -13.07 -7.88
C PHE A 17 2.48 -11.58 -7.73
N ALA A 18 1.42 -11.24 -7.00
CA ALA A 18 1.06 -9.85 -6.72
C ALA A 18 2.16 -9.13 -5.95
N TYR A 19 2.68 -9.73 -4.87
CA TYR A 19 3.76 -9.14 -4.09
C TYR A 19 5.07 -9.01 -4.88
N LEU A 20 5.41 -9.98 -5.71
CA LEU A 20 6.55 -9.87 -6.62
C LEU A 20 6.39 -8.70 -7.60
N SER A 21 5.20 -8.55 -8.18
CA SER A 21 4.90 -7.44 -9.10
C SER A 21 4.99 -6.09 -8.39
N PHE A 22 4.49 -5.98 -7.16
CA PHE A 22 4.63 -4.77 -6.35
C PHE A 22 6.10 -4.45 -6.03
N SER A 23 6.89 -5.46 -5.65
CA SER A 23 8.31 -5.28 -5.36
C SER A 23 9.10 -4.77 -6.57
N ILE A 24 8.82 -5.30 -7.75
CA ILE A 24 9.42 -4.82 -9.00
C ILE A 24 9.01 -3.37 -9.27
N LEU A 25 7.72 -3.05 -9.14
CA LEU A 25 7.19 -1.71 -9.35
C LEU A 25 7.84 -0.70 -8.39
N ASP A 26 7.97 -1.02 -7.12
CA ASP A 26 8.59 -0.16 -6.12
C ASP A 26 10.08 0.06 -6.37
N THR A 27 10.78 -0.98 -6.84
CA THR A 27 12.18 -0.87 -7.26
C THR A 27 12.33 0.08 -8.44
N ILE A 28 11.45 -0.02 -9.43
CA ILE A 28 11.42 0.89 -10.59
C ILE A 28 11.12 2.31 -10.12
N GLN A 29 10.13 2.50 -9.27
CA GLN A 29 9.78 3.83 -8.72
C GLN A 29 10.95 4.43 -7.93
N LYS A 30 11.64 3.62 -7.11
CA LYS A 30 12.83 4.04 -6.36
C LYS A 30 13.94 4.52 -7.28
N THR A 31 14.15 3.85 -8.40
CA THR A 31 15.18 4.24 -9.38
C THR A 31 14.80 5.51 -10.14
N LEU A 32 13.53 5.62 -10.53
CA LEU A 32 13.03 6.76 -11.31
C LEU A 32 12.89 8.03 -10.50
N ILE A 33 12.60 7.96 -9.18
CA ILE A 33 12.40 9.14 -8.34
C ILE A 33 13.66 10.01 -8.21
N ILE A 34 14.83 9.46 -8.53
CA ILE A 34 16.09 10.20 -8.51
C ILE A 34 16.13 11.24 -9.65
N HIS A 35 15.53 10.89 -10.79
CA HIS A 35 15.60 11.70 -12.02
C HIS A 35 14.27 12.40 -12.37
N HIS A 36 13.16 11.93 -11.81
CA HIS A 36 11.82 12.41 -12.12
C HIS A 36 11.09 12.92 -10.87
N SER A 37 10.15 13.84 -11.07
CA SER A 37 9.32 14.34 -9.99
C SER A 37 8.27 13.28 -9.57
N VAL A 38 7.88 13.32 -8.29
CA VAL A 38 6.79 12.47 -7.76
C VAL A 38 5.53 12.61 -8.63
N PHE A 39 5.21 13.84 -9.03
CA PHE A 39 4.03 14.13 -9.84
C PHE A 39 4.06 13.41 -11.20
N GLN A 40 5.19 13.39 -11.89
CA GLN A 40 5.35 12.67 -13.14
C GLN A 40 5.13 11.17 -12.97
N LEU A 41 5.73 10.57 -11.94
CA LEU A 41 5.58 9.13 -11.66
C LEU A 41 4.13 8.76 -11.35
N LEU A 42 3.45 9.57 -10.54
CA LEU A 42 2.04 9.36 -10.24
C LEU A 42 1.16 9.52 -11.49
N LEU A 43 1.43 10.52 -12.33
CA LEU A 43 0.68 10.76 -13.55
C LEU A 43 0.77 9.54 -14.47
N PHE A 44 1.96 9.03 -14.73
CA PHE A 44 2.14 7.82 -15.53
C PHE A 44 1.46 6.61 -14.91
N LYS A 45 1.64 6.39 -13.60
CA LYS A 45 0.99 5.28 -12.87
C LYS A 45 -0.52 5.31 -13.06
N TYR A 46 -1.16 6.43 -12.76
CA TYR A 46 -2.61 6.54 -12.83
C TYR A 46 -3.14 6.57 -14.26
N PHE A 47 -2.37 7.07 -15.22
CA PHE A 47 -2.71 6.98 -16.63
C PHE A 47 -2.83 5.51 -17.09
N PHE A 48 -1.85 4.67 -16.77
CA PHE A 48 -1.91 3.25 -17.10
C PHE A 48 -3.03 2.52 -16.36
N VAL A 49 -3.25 2.83 -15.08
CA VAL A 49 -4.36 2.26 -14.30
C VAL A 49 -5.70 2.61 -14.95
N LEU A 50 -5.88 3.86 -15.38
CA LEU A 50 -7.09 4.30 -16.07
C LEU A 50 -7.28 3.56 -17.40
N MET A 51 -6.24 3.45 -18.22
CA MET A 51 -6.27 2.71 -19.48
C MET A 51 -6.69 1.25 -19.30
N LEU A 52 -6.06 0.56 -18.33
CA LEU A 52 -6.38 -0.84 -18.03
C LEU A 52 -7.80 -0.98 -17.47
N SER A 53 -8.24 -0.06 -16.63
CA SER A 53 -9.60 -0.06 -16.07
C SER A 53 -10.66 0.11 -17.16
N LEU A 54 -10.42 1.03 -18.10
CA LEU A 54 -11.33 1.23 -19.24
C LEU A 54 -11.36 0.01 -20.17
N PHE A 55 -10.22 -0.61 -20.41
CA PHE A 55 -10.13 -1.82 -21.23
C PHE A 55 -10.90 -2.98 -20.58
N GLU A 56 -10.70 -3.21 -19.28
CA GLU A 56 -11.38 -4.27 -18.54
C GLU A 56 -12.90 -4.01 -18.46
N SER A 57 -13.31 -2.77 -18.30
CA SER A 57 -14.72 -2.38 -18.30
C SER A 57 -15.40 -2.68 -19.64
N LYS A 58 -14.75 -2.37 -20.76
CA LYS A 58 -15.23 -2.72 -22.09
C LYS A 58 -15.33 -4.23 -22.29
N ARG A 59 -14.29 -4.96 -21.83
CA ARG A 59 -14.25 -6.43 -21.94
C ARG A 59 -15.40 -7.10 -21.21
N LYS A 60 -15.76 -6.59 -20.03
CA LYS A 60 -16.87 -7.13 -19.22
C LYS A 60 -18.24 -6.63 -19.64
N ASN A 61 -18.32 -5.84 -20.70
CA ASN A 61 -19.57 -5.22 -21.21
C ASN A 61 -20.33 -4.44 -20.10
N ASN A 62 -19.58 -3.87 -19.16
CA ASN A 62 -20.13 -3.19 -18.01
C ASN A 62 -20.16 -1.68 -18.25
N TYR A 63 -21.22 -1.21 -18.91
CA TYR A 63 -21.41 0.21 -19.23
C TYR A 63 -21.74 1.09 -18.02
N LEU A 64 -21.93 0.49 -16.84
CA LEU A 64 -22.27 1.20 -15.61
C LEU A 64 -21.06 1.48 -14.71
N PHE A 65 -19.82 1.29 -15.19
CA PHE A 65 -18.60 1.49 -14.41
C PHE A 65 -18.45 2.91 -13.82
N TYR A 66 -19.08 3.91 -14.45
CA TYR A 66 -19.09 5.30 -13.97
C TYR A 66 -20.24 5.60 -12.99
N LYS A 67 -21.21 4.69 -12.82
CA LYS A 67 -22.33 4.87 -11.89
C LYS A 67 -21.93 4.45 -10.49
N SER A 68 -21.73 5.43 -9.62
CA SER A 68 -21.49 5.18 -8.20
C SER A 68 -22.72 5.62 -7.37
N LYS A 69 -23.07 4.82 -6.36
CA LYS A 69 -24.16 5.15 -5.43
C LYS A 69 -23.84 6.39 -4.58
N ASN A 70 -22.52 6.61 -4.28
CA ASN A 70 -22.04 7.74 -3.47
C ASN A 70 -20.78 8.36 -4.10
N ILE A 71 -20.97 9.25 -5.07
CA ILE A 71 -19.87 9.90 -5.80
C ILE A 71 -18.94 10.69 -4.85
N LYS A 72 -19.48 11.41 -3.87
CA LYS A 72 -18.70 12.21 -2.91
C LYS A 72 -17.71 11.35 -2.13
N SER A 73 -18.17 10.21 -1.62
CA SER A 73 -17.32 9.26 -0.89
C SER A 73 -16.25 8.64 -1.78
N GLN A 74 -16.57 8.36 -3.03
CA GLN A 74 -15.63 7.83 -4.02
C GLN A 74 -14.52 8.84 -4.36
N ILE A 75 -14.88 10.10 -4.60
CA ILE A 75 -13.92 11.17 -4.88
C ILE A 75 -13.00 11.37 -3.68
N PHE A 76 -13.55 11.43 -2.47
CA PHE A 76 -12.76 11.59 -1.25
C PHE A 76 -11.77 10.43 -1.06
N ARG A 77 -12.23 9.19 -1.24
CA ARG A 77 -11.37 8.00 -1.18
C ARG A 77 -10.27 8.04 -2.24
N SER A 78 -10.59 8.42 -3.48
CA SER A 78 -9.60 8.51 -4.56
C SER A 78 -8.56 9.59 -4.28
N LEU A 79 -8.98 10.74 -3.75
CA LEU A 79 -8.07 11.81 -3.37
C LEU A 79 -7.09 11.35 -2.27
N LEU A 80 -7.60 10.71 -1.23
CA LEU A 80 -6.77 10.15 -0.17
C LEU A 80 -5.79 9.10 -0.70
N SER A 81 -6.22 8.25 -1.63
CA SER A 81 -5.36 7.23 -2.23
C SER A 81 -4.24 7.84 -3.08
N VAL A 82 -4.51 8.93 -3.79
CA VAL A 82 -3.47 9.66 -4.54
C VAL A 82 -2.48 10.32 -3.59
N MET A 83 -2.96 10.95 -2.52
CA MET A 83 -2.10 11.57 -1.51
C MET A 83 -1.22 10.52 -0.81
N GLU A 84 -1.80 9.41 -0.39
CA GLU A 84 -1.08 8.29 0.22
C GLU A 84 0.01 7.75 -0.71
N SER A 85 -0.32 7.45 -1.97
CA SER A 85 0.66 7.00 -2.96
C SER A 85 1.75 8.05 -3.21
N GLY A 86 1.40 9.34 -3.20
CA GLY A 86 2.34 10.44 -3.36
C GLY A 86 3.35 10.50 -2.21
N CYS A 87 2.88 10.45 -0.99
CA CYS A 87 3.73 10.43 0.19
C CYS A 87 4.63 9.19 0.21
N PHE A 88 4.08 8.03 -0.16
CA PHE A 88 4.84 6.78 -0.19
C PHE A 88 5.96 6.81 -1.24
N VAL A 89 5.68 7.26 -2.46
CA VAL A 89 6.69 7.42 -3.51
C VAL A 89 7.72 8.48 -3.11
N LEU A 90 7.28 9.58 -2.50
CA LEU A 90 8.20 10.61 -2.00
C LEU A 90 9.17 10.06 -0.94
N SER A 91 8.70 9.16 -0.08
CA SER A 91 9.54 8.54 0.94
C SER A 91 10.72 7.76 0.33
N PHE A 92 10.55 7.20 -0.87
CA PHE A 92 11.64 6.51 -1.57
C PHE A 92 12.81 7.41 -1.94
N LYS A 93 12.60 8.73 -2.00
CA LYS A 93 13.69 9.68 -2.25
C LYS A 93 14.65 9.78 -1.06
N TYR A 94 14.13 9.61 0.15
CA TYR A 94 14.88 9.83 1.40
C TYR A 94 15.20 8.54 2.16
N LEU A 95 14.37 7.51 2.00
CA LEU A 95 14.47 6.24 2.72
C LEU A 95 14.86 5.09 1.80
N SER A 96 15.47 4.06 2.36
CA SER A 96 15.61 2.77 1.67
C SER A 96 14.23 2.12 1.51
N LEU A 97 14.06 1.26 0.49
CA LEU A 97 12.81 0.50 0.28
C LEU A 97 12.41 -0.28 1.54
N ALA A 98 13.38 -0.91 2.20
CA ALA A 98 13.14 -1.68 3.42
C ALA A 98 12.58 -0.80 4.54
N ASN A 99 13.15 0.40 4.75
CA ASN A 99 12.68 1.32 5.78
C ASN A 99 11.29 1.89 5.46
N ALA A 100 11.05 2.28 4.21
CA ALA A 100 9.74 2.79 3.78
C ALA A 100 8.63 1.73 3.98
N HIS A 101 8.87 0.49 3.57
CA HIS A 101 7.92 -0.61 3.79
C HIS A 101 7.76 -0.98 5.25
N SER A 102 8.82 -0.91 6.05
CA SER A 102 8.73 -1.16 7.50
C SER A 102 7.84 -0.13 8.18
N ILE A 103 7.96 1.15 7.84
CA ILE A 103 7.06 2.20 8.34
C ILE A 103 5.63 1.95 7.84
N GLY A 104 5.46 1.63 6.54
CA GLY A 104 4.15 1.31 5.96
C GLY A 104 3.46 0.12 6.65
N SER A 105 4.21 -0.85 7.15
CA SER A 105 3.66 -2.00 7.87
C SER A 105 3.06 -1.65 9.24
N LEU A 106 3.24 -0.43 9.74
CA LEU A 106 2.52 0.09 10.91
C LEU A 106 1.07 0.46 10.60
N ALA A 107 0.70 0.63 9.34
CA ALA A 107 -0.66 1.01 8.97
C ALA A 107 -1.74 0.07 9.52
N PRO A 108 -1.64 -1.26 9.45
CA PRO A 108 -2.62 -2.16 10.07
C PRO A 108 -2.74 -1.97 11.58
N VAL A 109 -1.64 -1.67 12.26
CA VAL A 109 -1.60 -1.40 13.71
C VAL A 109 -2.43 -0.17 14.03
N ILE A 110 -2.20 0.91 13.29
CA ILE A 110 -2.91 2.18 13.44
C ILE A 110 -4.40 2.00 13.12
N VAL A 111 -4.73 1.27 12.06
CA VAL A 111 -6.12 1.00 11.68
C VAL A 111 -6.87 0.26 12.78
N VAL A 112 -6.29 -0.79 13.37
CA VAL A 112 -6.93 -1.54 14.45
C VAL A 112 -7.06 -0.69 15.72
N ALA A 113 -6.04 0.10 16.06
CA ALA A 113 -6.11 1.02 17.20
C ALA A 113 -7.22 2.08 17.01
N LEU A 114 -7.31 2.67 15.82
CA LEU A 114 -8.37 3.64 15.49
C LEU A 114 -9.75 2.99 15.46
N SER A 115 -9.91 1.77 14.95
CA SER A 115 -11.20 1.09 14.95
C SER A 115 -11.67 0.81 16.38
N ALA A 116 -10.77 0.41 17.28
CA ALA A 116 -11.10 0.21 18.68
C ALA A 116 -11.58 1.50 19.38
N ILE A 117 -10.92 2.65 19.05
CA ILE A 117 -11.23 3.93 19.70
C ILE A 117 -12.44 4.62 19.07
N ILE A 118 -12.47 4.72 17.74
CA ILE A 118 -13.48 5.51 17.01
C ILE A 118 -14.77 4.72 16.82
N LEU A 119 -14.65 3.44 16.39
CA LEU A 119 -15.82 2.57 16.14
C LEU A 119 -16.25 1.82 17.41
N LYS A 120 -15.48 1.95 18.51
CA LYS A 120 -15.72 1.21 19.77
C LYS A 120 -15.85 -0.30 19.58
N GLU A 121 -15.11 -0.84 18.61
CA GLU A 121 -15.08 -2.26 18.35
C GLU A 121 -14.31 -3.01 19.46
N LYS A 122 -14.84 -4.15 19.90
CA LYS A 122 -14.16 -4.99 20.88
C LYS A 122 -13.03 -5.77 20.21
N VAL A 123 -11.82 -5.22 20.28
CA VAL A 123 -10.62 -5.89 19.78
C VAL A 123 -10.17 -6.96 20.78
N SER A 124 -9.95 -8.19 20.33
CA SER A 124 -9.54 -9.28 21.20
C SER A 124 -8.12 -9.08 21.74
N VAL A 125 -7.84 -9.58 22.92
CA VAL A 125 -6.49 -9.55 23.54
C VAL A 125 -5.46 -10.22 22.62
N LYS A 126 -5.84 -11.29 21.91
CA LYS A 126 -4.97 -11.97 20.95
C LYS A 126 -4.55 -11.04 19.81
N THR A 127 -5.47 -10.20 19.34
CA THR A 127 -5.18 -9.20 18.30
C THR A 127 -4.21 -8.14 18.81
N TRP A 128 -4.35 -7.66 20.05
CA TRP A 128 -3.42 -6.73 20.66
C TRP A 128 -2.01 -7.30 20.81
N ILE A 129 -1.89 -8.57 21.21
CA ILE A 129 -0.61 -9.27 21.29
C ILE A 129 0.04 -9.37 19.90
N ALA A 130 -0.73 -9.76 18.87
CA ALA A 130 -0.23 -9.87 17.51
C ALA A 130 0.27 -8.51 16.97
N ILE A 131 -0.48 -7.43 17.25
CA ILE A 131 -0.10 -6.05 16.92
C ILE A 131 1.23 -5.67 17.60
N PHE A 132 1.35 -5.96 18.90
CA PHE A 132 2.55 -5.65 19.66
C PHE A 132 3.79 -6.39 19.12
N ILE A 133 3.64 -7.68 18.81
CA ILE A 133 4.70 -8.48 18.19
C ILE A 133 5.11 -7.89 16.83
N GLY A 134 4.14 -7.54 15.99
CA GLY A 134 4.38 -6.88 14.70
C GLY A 134 5.12 -5.56 14.85
N PHE A 135 4.72 -4.73 15.81
CA PHE A 135 5.38 -3.46 16.11
C PHE A 135 6.84 -3.64 16.54
N VAL A 136 7.11 -4.59 17.44
CA VAL A 136 8.48 -4.94 17.84
C VAL A 136 9.30 -5.41 16.63
N GLY A 137 8.72 -6.22 15.75
CA GLY A 137 9.38 -6.64 14.51
C GLY A 137 9.79 -5.45 13.63
N VAL A 138 8.92 -4.47 13.47
CA VAL A 138 9.23 -3.23 12.72
C VAL A 138 10.37 -2.45 13.38
N LEU A 139 10.38 -2.32 14.70
CA LEU A 139 11.47 -1.64 15.42
C LEU A 139 12.81 -2.33 15.23
N ILE A 140 12.83 -3.66 15.21
CA ILE A 140 14.05 -4.45 14.96
C ILE A 140 14.59 -4.19 13.55
N ILE A 141 13.69 -4.11 12.54
CA ILE A 141 14.09 -3.85 11.15
C ILE A 141 14.61 -2.42 10.98
N LEU A 142 13.90 -1.46 11.53
CA LEU A 142 14.25 -0.03 11.42
C LEU A 142 15.59 0.29 12.08
N ARG A 143 16.01 -0.50 13.08
CA ARG A 143 17.23 -0.26 13.86
C ARG A 143 17.40 1.24 14.08
N PRO A 144 16.67 1.89 15.01
CA PRO A 144 16.72 3.33 15.21
C PRO A 144 18.12 3.75 15.69
N THR A 145 19.07 3.72 14.76
CA THR A 145 20.41 4.25 14.92
C THR A 145 20.37 5.72 14.49
N SER A 146 21.16 6.55 15.06
CA SER A 146 21.22 8.01 14.89
C SER A 146 21.25 8.56 13.44
N SER A 147 21.46 7.70 12.45
CA SER A 147 21.42 8.03 11.01
C SER A 147 20.02 8.16 10.41
N ILE A 148 18.96 7.76 11.12
CA ILE A 148 17.55 7.87 10.65
C ILE A 148 16.96 9.25 11.00
N TYR A 149 17.62 10.01 11.85
CA TYR A 149 17.22 11.37 12.24
C TYR A 149 17.61 12.44 11.21
N GLU A 150 17.41 12.18 9.92
CA GLU A 150 17.25 13.29 9.02
C GLU A 150 15.80 13.79 9.13
N PRO A 151 15.58 15.03 9.60
CA PRO A 151 14.22 15.58 9.79
C PRO A 151 13.38 15.59 8.49
N LYS A 152 14.02 15.42 7.35
CA LYS A 152 13.38 15.29 6.02
C LYS A 152 12.72 13.93 5.76
N ALA A 153 12.97 12.93 6.61
CA ALA A 153 12.38 11.59 6.46
C ALA A 153 11.00 11.47 7.15
N LEU A 154 10.60 12.49 7.92
CA LEU A 154 9.34 12.51 8.68
C LEU A 154 8.24 13.34 8.02
N LEU A 155 8.50 13.95 6.87
CA LEU A 155 7.52 14.65 6.05
C LEU A 155 6.92 13.72 5.00
#